data_7e146a0a90c075081290704ece31acbe
#
_entry.id   7e146a0a90c075081290704ece31acbe
#
_cell.length_a   1.000
_cell.length_b   1.000
_cell.length_c   1.000
_cell.angle_alpha   90.00
_cell.angle_beta   90.00
_cell.angle_gamma   90.00
#
_symmetry.space_group_name_H-M   'P 1'
#
loop_
_entity.id
_entity.type
_entity.pdbx_description
1 polymer ?
#
loop_
_entity_poly.entity_id
_entity_poly.type
_entity_poly.pdbx_seq_one_letter_code
_entity_poly.pdbx_strand_id
1 'polypeptide(L)'
;MLLCLPVFFLCSLSKGNLVDRIHARLTGMIEHMTLTLYIIGFLALALCVGGMVFFAIIVAPMVFIHLDEVNAGKLIRAMFPWYYLFVIITAAISTGVYASQLNYASVGLAVTAVGALYSRQILMEKINLARDAMIIGDKDSNHLFDKLHKRSVRINALGLLTAIGAIVYVGIQH
;
A
#
# COMPACT_ATOMS: atom_id res chain seq x y z
N MET A 1 -12.97 -17.91 -70.78
CA MET A 1 -13.89 -17.69 -69.64
C MET A 1 -13.22 -18.10 -68.32
N LEU A 2 -12.15 -17.42 -67.92
CA LEU A 2 -11.31 -17.78 -66.73
C LEU A 2 -10.49 -16.56 -66.29
N LEU A 3 -11.12 -15.43 -65.96
CA LEU A 3 -10.38 -14.22 -65.48
C LEU A 3 -11.18 -13.37 -64.47
N CYS A 4 -12.17 -13.95 -63.75
CA CYS A 4 -12.99 -13.18 -62.80
C CYS A 4 -12.91 -13.63 -61.33
N LEU A 5 -11.99 -14.56 -60.95
CA LEU A 5 -11.92 -15.12 -59.59
C LEU A 5 -10.97 -14.46 -58.60
N PRO A 6 -9.90 -13.71 -58.98
CA PRO A 6 -9.04 -13.13 -57.97
C PRO A 6 -9.50 -11.79 -57.36
N VAL A 7 -10.39 -11.05 -58.04
CA VAL A 7 -10.85 -9.73 -57.58
C VAL A 7 -11.85 -9.84 -56.42
N PHE A 8 -12.65 -10.91 -56.38
CA PHE A 8 -13.61 -11.12 -55.28
C PHE A 8 -12.96 -11.57 -53.97
N PHE A 9 -11.83 -12.28 -54.08
CA PHE A 9 -11.07 -12.73 -52.89
C PHE A 9 -10.26 -11.62 -52.27
N LEU A 10 -9.73 -10.67 -53.05
CA LEU A 10 -9.02 -9.47 -52.55
C LEU A 10 -9.96 -8.40 -51.96
N CYS A 11 -11.23 -8.36 -52.41
CA CYS A 11 -12.23 -7.45 -51.87
C CYS A 11 -12.83 -7.95 -50.55
N SER A 12 -12.75 -9.26 -50.27
CA SER A 12 -13.17 -9.84 -48.96
C SER A 12 -12.14 -9.62 -47.83
N LEU A 13 -10.87 -9.44 -48.17
CA LEU A 13 -9.80 -9.17 -47.18
C LEU A 13 -9.66 -7.70 -46.75
N SER A 14 -10.37 -6.77 -47.41
CA SER A 14 -10.32 -5.33 -47.16
C SER A 14 -11.49 -4.77 -46.35
N LYS A 15 -12.45 -5.57 -45.94
CA LYS A 15 -13.60 -5.15 -45.13
C LYS A 15 -13.60 -5.76 -43.74
N GLY A 16 -12.51 -5.63 -42.99
CA GLY A 16 -12.66 -5.52 -41.55
C GLY A 16 -13.46 -4.24 -41.31
N ASN A 17 -14.72 -4.38 -40.89
CA ASN A 17 -15.60 -3.25 -40.65
C ASN A 17 -14.90 -2.21 -39.80
N LEU A 18 -15.11 -0.92 -40.07
CA LEU A 18 -14.61 0.18 -39.22
C LEU A 18 -14.85 -0.10 -37.72
N VAL A 19 -15.97 -0.74 -37.42
CA VAL A 19 -16.39 -1.23 -36.11
C VAL A 19 -15.38 -2.22 -35.52
N ASP A 20 -14.92 -3.22 -36.28
CA ASP A 20 -13.95 -4.22 -35.78
C ASP A 20 -12.61 -3.61 -35.46
N ARG A 21 -12.16 -2.64 -36.26
CA ARG A 21 -10.92 -1.88 -36.00
C ARG A 21 -11.04 -0.98 -34.80
N ILE A 22 -12.18 -0.35 -34.57
CA ILE A 22 -12.46 0.45 -33.41
C ILE A 22 -12.49 -0.44 -32.16
N HIS A 23 -13.18 -1.56 -32.21
CA HIS A 23 -13.22 -2.55 -31.12
C HIS A 23 -11.84 -3.05 -30.77
N ALA A 24 -11.03 -3.49 -31.73
CA ALA A 24 -9.66 -3.96 -31.47
C ALA A 24 -8.77 -2.89 -30.84
N ARG A 25 -8.88 -1.62 -31.29
CA ARG A 25 -8.14 -0.51 -30.68
C ARG A 25 -8.61 -0.21 -29.26
N LEU A 26 -9.91 -0.21 -29.02
CA LEU A 26 -10.46 0.02 -27.68
C LEU A 26 -10.08 -1.10 -26.72
N THR A 27 -10.17 -2.35 -27.14
CA THR A 27 -9.76 -3.52 -26.34
C THR A 27 -8.28 -3.43 -25.98
N GLY A 28 -7.41 -3.19 -26.96
CA GLY A 28 -5.96 -3.02 -26.70
C GLY A 28 -5.66 -1.85 -25.77
N MET A 29 -6.39 -0.74 -25.89
CA MET A 29 -6.21 0.42 -25.00
C MET A 29 -6.64 0.09 -23.57
N ILE A 30 -7.74 -0.65 -23.38
CA ILE A 30 -8.23 -1.10 -22.07
C ILE A 30 -7.22 -2.07 -21.43
N GLU A 31 -6.70 -3.02 -22.20
CA GLU A 31 -5.69 -3.98 -21.71
C GLU A 31 -4.41 -3.27 -21.24
N HIS A 32 -3.88 -2.33 -22.02
CA HIS A 32 -2.72 -1.54 -21.62
C HIS A 32 -2.98 -0.70 -20.37
N MET A 33 -4.16 -0.09 -20.27
CA MET A 33 -4.54 0.70 -19.10
C MET A 33 -4.64 -0.20 -17.85
N THR A 34 -5.26 -1.35 -17.97
CA THR A 34 -5.42 -2.33 -16.88
C THR A 34 -4.05 -2.84 -16.41
N LEU A 35 -3.14 -3.18 -17.33
CA LEU A 35 -1.79 -3.59 -17.00
C LEU A 35 -1.00 -2.48 -16.29
N THR A 36 -1.12 -1.25 -16.77
CA THR A 36 -0.45 -0.09 -16.17
C THR A 36 -0.93 0.15 -14.73
N LEU A 37 -2.25 0.10 -14.51
CA LEU A 37 -2.85 0.22 -13.18
C LEU A 37 -2.37 -0.90 -12.26
N TYR A 38 -2.33 -2.15 -12.76
CA TYR A 38 -1.83 -3.29 -12.00
C TYR A 38 -0.38 -3.08 -11.55
N ILE A 39 0.50 -2.65 -12.45
CA ILE A 39 1.91 -2.37 -12.13
C ILE A 39 2.02 -1.28 -11.05
N ILE A 40 1.26 -0.19 -11.17
CA ILE A 40 1.24 0.88 -10.16
C ILE A 40 0.78 0.34 -8.79
N GLY A 41 -0.29 -0.43 -8.76
CA GLY A 41 -0.80 -1.04 -7.52
C GLY A 41 0.20 -1.99 -6.89
N PHE A 42 0.86 -2.83 -7.69
CA PHE A 42 1.87 -3.77 -7.23
C PHE A 42 3.12 -3.06 -6.69
N LEU A 43 3.62 -2.05 -7.38
CA LEU A 43 4.77 -1.26 -6.90
C LEU A 43 4.43 -0.53 -5.59
N ALA A 44 3.25 0.06 -5.48
CA ALA A 44 2.83 0.71 -4.24
C ALA A 44 2.71 -0.30 -3.09
N LEU A 45 2.19 -1.51 -3.35
CA LEU A 45 2.11 -2.60 -2.37
C LEU A 45 3.50 -3.09 -1.94
N ALA A 46 4.40 -3.29 -2.89
CA ALA A 46 5.77 -3.70 -2.60
C ALA A 46 6.52 -2.65 -1.78
N LEU A 47 6.34 -1.35 -2.10
CA LEU A 47 6.88 -0.24 -1.30
C LEU A 47 6.27 -0.21 0.11
N CYS A 48 4.97 -0.44 0.25
CA CYS A 48 4.31 -0.48 1.55
C CYS A 48 4.92 -1.57 2.43
N VAL A 49 4.95 -2.82 1.96
CA VAL A 49 5.50 -3.96 2.70
C VAL A 49 6.99 -3.75 2.99
N GLY A 50 7.79 -3.40 1.96
CA GLY A 50 9.23 -3.16 2.09
C GLY A 50 9.55 -2.06 3.09
N GLY A 51 8.84 -0.93 3.04
CA GLY A 51 9.02 0.18 3.96
C GLY A 51 8.65 -0.18 5.40
N MET A 52 7.55 -0.91 5.62
CA MET A 52 7.17 -1.38 6.95
C MET A 52 8.18 -2.38 7.53
N VAL A 53 8.66 -3.33 6.73
CA VAL A 53 9.67 -4.31 7.12
C VAL A 53 11.00 -3.63 7.43
N PHE A 54 11.47 -2.74 6.54
CA PHE A 54 12.71 -1.98 6.72
C PHE A 54 12.69 -1.17 8.00
N PHE A 55 11.57 -0.47 8.26
CA PHE A 55 11.42 0.30 9.48
C PHE A 55 11.47 -0.59 10.74
N ALA A 56 10.75 -1.72 10.73
CA ALA A 56 10.65 -2.60 11.89
C ALA A 56 11.96 -3.36 12.20
N ILE A 57 12.68 -3.81 11.16
CA ILE A 57 13.86 -4.68 11.32
C ILE A 57 15.16 -3.88 11.42
N ILE A 58 15.24 -2.74 10.73
CA ILE A 58 16.48 -1.96 10.66
C ILE A 58 16.36 -0.65 11.43
N VAL A 59 15.41 0.21 11.06
CA VAL A 59 15.37 1.57 11.60
C VAL A 59 15.09 1.58 13.10
N ALA A 60 14.04 0.89 13.56
CA ALA A 60 13.66 0.89 14.95
C ALA A 60 14.75 0.29 15.87
N PRO A 61 15.34 -0.89 15.60
CA PRO A 61 16.44 -1.40 16.41
C PRO A 61 17.67 -0.49 16.41
N MET A 62 18.06 0.06 15.25
CA MET A 62 19.23 0.94 15.14
C MET A 62 19.10 2.20 16.00
N VAL A 63 17.90 2.78 16.06
CA VAL A 63 17.62 3.94 16.90
C VAL A 63 17.84 3.61 18.39
N PHE A 64 17.33 2.46 18.86
CA PHE A 64 17.43 2.08 20.27
C PHE A 64 18.79 1.51 20.68
N ILE A 65 19.60 1.01 19.71
CA ILE A 65 20.96 0.52 19.99
C ILE A 65 21.97 1.67 20.06
N HIS A 66 21.82 2.68 19.23
CA HIS A 66 22.84 3.72 19.05
C HIS A 66 22.52 5.06 19.72
N LEU A 67 21.28 5.27 20.16
CA LEU A 67 20.87 6.51 20.82
C LEU A 67 20.44 6.24 22.26
N ASP A 68 20.76 7.19 23.14
CA ASP A 68 20.20 7.22 24.47
C ASP A 68 18.68 7.46 24.43
N GLU A 69 17.99 7.14 25.51
CA GLU A 69 16.53 7.15 25.59
C GLU A 69 15.91 8.50 25.19
N VAL A 70 16.57 9.62 25.58
CA VAL A 70 16.06 10.97 25.29
C VAL A 70 16.14 11.27 23.80
N ASN A 71 17.30 11.01 23.18
CA ASN A 71 17.52 11.27 21.75
C ASN A 71 16.77 10.29 20.86
N ALA A 72 16.72 9.00 21.24
CA ALA A 72 15.87 8.00 20.56
C ALA A 72 14.42 8.46 20.51
N GLY A 73 13.91 8.94 21.65
CA GLY A 73 12.55 9.45 21.72
C GLY A 73 12.27 10.67 20.86
N LYS A 74 13.21 11.63 20.80
CA LYS A 74 13.08 12.80 19.92
C LYS A 74 13.05 12.39 18.46
N LEU A 75 13.96 11.51 18.05
CA LEU A 75 14.05 11.03 16.66
C LEU A 75 12.79 10.26 16.26
N ILE A 76 12.34 9.32 17.08
CA ILE A 76 11.13 8.53 16.85
C ILE A 76 9.90 9.44 16.69
N ARG A 77 9.75 10.44 17.56
CA ARG A 77 8.66 11.42 17.49
C ARG A 77 8.68 12.21 16.17
N ALA A 78 9.85 12.53 15.64
CA ALA A 78 10.01 13.24 14.37
C ALA A 78 9.77 12.33 13.16
N MET A 79 10.13 11.04 13.23
CA MET A 79 10.06 10.11 12.11
C MET A 79 8.66 9.50 11.91
N PHE A 80 7.94 9.17 12.98
CA PHE A 80 6.67 8.45 12.89
C PHE A 80 5.58 9.16 12.06
N PRO A 81 5.42 10.50 12.09
CA PRO A 81 4.45 11.18 11.23
C PRO A 81 4.67 10.90 9.75
N TRP A 82 5.94 10.86 9.31
CA TRP A 82 6.34 10.59 7.93
C TRP A 82 6.22 9.11 7.57
N TYR A 83 6.59 8.23 8.49
CA TYR A 83 6.41 6.79 8.34
C TYR A 83 4.94 6.42 8.11
N TYR A 84 4.04 6.89 8.98
CA TYR A 84 2.62 6.64 8.80
C TYR A 84 2.06 7.28 7.53
N LEU A 85 2.51 8.48 7.17
CA LEU A 85 2.10 9.10 5.91
C LEU A 85 2.51 8.25 4.70
N PHE A 86 3.72 7.75 4.70
CA PHE A 86 4.20 6.83 3.66
C PHE A 86 3.32 5.57 3.57
N VAL A 87 3.04 4.92 4.70
CA VAL A 87 2.18 3.72 4.74
C VAL A 87 0.76 4.04 4.24
N ILE A 88 0.18 5.17 4.67
CA ILE A 88 -1.15 5.61 4.23
C ILE A 88 -1.19 5.79 2.71
N ILE A 89 -0.24 6.52 2.13
CA ILE A 89 -0.21 6.82 0.70
C ILE A 89 -0.06 5.53 -0.11
N THR A 90 0.92 4.69 0.23
CA THR A 90 1.19 3.46 -0.52
C THR A 90 0.05 2.44 -0.40
N ALA A 91 -0.49 2.25 0.80
CA ALA A 91 -1.64 1.37 1.01
C ALA A 91 -2.91 1.92 0.34
N ALA A 92 -3.16 3.23 0.36
CA ALA A 92 -4.32 3.83 -0.30
C ALA A 92 -4.26 3.70 -1.83
N ILE A 93 -3.11 3.94 -2.45
CA ILE A 93 -2.91 3.74 -3.90
C ILE A 93 -3.21 2.29 -4.27
N SER A 94 -2.60 1.32 -3.56
CA SER A 94 -2.83 -0.10 -3.81
C SER A 94 -4.29 -0.50 -3.58
N THR A 95 -4.92 0.02 -2.51
CA THR A 95 -6.34 -0.21 -2.23
C THR A 95 -7.21 0.27 -3.39
N GLY A 96 -6.99 1.49 -3.89
CA GLY A 96 -7.77 2.06 -4.99
C GLY A 96 -7.63 1.25 -6.28
N VAL A 97 -6.40 0.86 -6.63
CA VAL A 97 -6.14 0.04 -7.82
C VAL A 97 -6.80 -1.33 -7.73
N TYR A 98 -6.60 -2.06 -6.63
CA TYR A 98 -7.17 -3.41 -6.49
C TYR A 98 -8.68 -3.39 -6.27
N ALA A 99 -9.24 -2.35 -5.65
CA ALA A 99 -10.69 -2.18 -5.54
C ALA A 99 -11.34 -1.95 -6.91
N SER A 100 -10.71 -1.18 -7.81
CA SER A 100 -11.21 -0.97 -9.17
C SER A 100 -11.23 -2.26 -10.00
N GLN A 101 -10.43 -3.26 -9.64
CA GLN A 101 -10.37 -4.58 -10.24
C GLN A 101 -11.19 -5.64 -9.50
N LEU A 102 -12.02 -5.24 -8.51
CA LEU A 102 -12.79 -6.12 -7.63
C LEU A 102 -11.94 -7.20 -6.94
N ASN A 103 -10.68 -6.89 -6.65
CA ASN A 103 -9.73 -7.81 -6.04
C ASN A 103 -9.79 -7.74 -4.51
N TYR A 104 -9.92 -8.89 -3.84
CA TYR A 104 -10.03 -8.98 -2.37
C TYR A 104 -8.79 -8.47 -1.61
N ALA A 105 -7.62 -8.36 -2.25
CA ALA A 105 -6.44 -7.74 -1.66
C ALA A 105 -6.73 -6.30 -1.18
N SER A 106 -7.65 -5.59 -1.83
CA SER A 106 -8.07 -4.24 -1.47
C SER A 106 -8.58 -4.13 -0.03
N VAL A 107 -9.25 -5.17 0.48
CA VAL A 107 -9.80 -5.16 1.87
C VAL A 107 -8.67 -5.15 2.89
N GLY A 108 -7.66 -6.02 2.74
CA GLY A 108 -6.50 -6.07 3.64
C GLY A 108 -5.69 -4.76 3.61
N LEU A 109 -5.54 -4.17 2.43
CA LEU A 109 -4.83 -2.91 2.24
C LEU A 109 -5.60 -1.71 2.80
N ALA A 110 -6.94 -1.72 2.70
CA ALA A 110 -7.79 -0.72 3.36
C ALA A 110 -7.64 -0.78 4.89
N VAL A 111 -7.60 -1.98 5.48
CA VAL A 111 -7.33 -2.17 6.92
C VAL A 111 -5.96 -1.58 7.29
N THR A 112 -4.93 -1.81 6.47
CA THR A 112 -3.59 -1.23 6.68
C THR A 112 -3.62 0.29 6.64
N ALA A 113 -4.26 0.89 5.63
CA ALA A 113 -4.37 2.34 5.47
C ALA A 113 -5.13 2.99 6.63
N VAL A 114 -6.28 2.43 7.01
CA VAL A 114 -7.11 2.92 8.14
C VAL A 114 -6.37 2.78 9.47
N GLY A 115 -5.68 1.66 9.70
CA GLY A 115 -4.86 1.44 10.89
C GLY A 115 -3.72 2.45 11.02
N ALA A 116 -3.02 2.74 9.91
CA ALA A 116 -1.97 3.75 9.86
C ALA A 116 -2.52 5.17 10.08
N LEU A 117 -3.67 5.49 9.49
CA LEU A 117 -4.34 6.78 9.68
C LEU A 117 -4.76 6.98 11.15
N TYR A 118 -5.39 5.98 11.76
CA TYR A 118 -5.73 6.01 13.18
C TYR A 118 -4.48 6.17 14.07
N SER A 119 -3.41 5.44 13.76
CA SER A 119 -2.15 5.54 14.50
C SER A 119 -1.53 6.93 14.40
N ARG A 120 -1.55 7.54 13.21
CA ARG A 120 -1.01 8.87 12.96
C ARG A 120 -1.83 9.97 13.64
N GLN A 121 -3.16 9.95 13.52
CA GLN A 121 -4.01 11.06 13.94
C GLN A 121 -4.40 11.02 15.42
N ILE A 122 -4.51 9.82 16.00
CA ILE A 122 -5.06 9.66 17.35
C ILE A 122 -4.04 9.04 18.30
N LEU A 123 -3.43 7.93 17.89
CA LEU A 123 -2.65 7.13 18.82
C LEU A 123 -1.30 7.77 19.12
N MET A 124 -0.66 8.35 18.11
CA MET A 124 0.65 8.99 18.25
C MET A 124 0.60 10.21 19.17
N GLU A 125 -0.46 11.03 19.08
CA GLU A 125 -0.67 12.17 19.99
C GLU A 125 -0.79 11.69 21.45
N LYS A 126 -1.61 10.67 21.69
CA LYS A 126 -1.80 10.09 23.05
C LYS A 126 -0.52 9.47 23.59
N ILE A 127 0.27 8.79 22.76
CA ILE A 127 1.56 8.21 23.15
C ILE A 127 2.55 9.31 23.53
N ASN A 128 2.60 10.40 22.78
CA ASN A 128 3.48 11.53 23.05
C ASN A 128 3.10 12.23 24.35
N LEU A 129 1.82 12.48 24.59
CA LEU A 129 1.33 13.06 25.85
C LEU A 129 1.64 12.18 27.05
N ALA A 130 1.40 10.86 26.97
CA ALA A 130 1.73 9.92 28.04
C ALA A 130 3.23 9.88 28.32
N ARG A 131 4.07 9.94 27.29
CA ARG A 131 5.52 9.99 27.44
C ARG A 131 5.99 11.28 28.11
N ASP A 132 5.42 12.42 27.72
CA ASP A 132 5.78 13.71 28.32
C ASP A 132 5.41 13.75 29.81
N ALA A 133 4.25 13.22 30.20
CA ALA A 133 3.83 13.07 31.59
C ALA A 133 4.75 12.08 32.37
N MET A 134 5.19 11.01 31.74
CA MET A 134 6.14 10.06 32.33
C MET A 134 7.49 10.74 32.67
N ILE A 135 8.00 11.61 31.80
CA ILE A 135 9.28 12.31 32.00
C ILE A 135 9.23 13.25 33.19
N ILE A 136 8.08 13.86 33.50
CA ILE A 136 7.89 14.73 34.65
C ILE A 136 7.57 13.98 35.97
N GLY A 137 7.60 12.64 35.93
CA GLY A 137 7.51 11.79 37.11
C GLY A 137 6.13 11.26 37.48
N ASP A 138 5.14 11.38 36.59
CA ASP A 138 3.81 10.79 36.81
C ASP A 138 3.87 9.27 36.63
N LYS A 139 3.71 8.53 37.75
CA LYS A 139 3.79 7.07 37.77
C LYS A 139 2.64 6.38 37.01
N ASP A 140 1.46 6.97 36.96
CA ASP A 140 0.31 6.41 36.25
C ASP A 140 0.50 6.49 34.73
N SER A 141 1.25 7.46 34.27
CA SER A 141 1.59 7.66 32.85
C SER A 141 2.51 6.58 32.28
N ASN A 142 3.33 5.89 33.11
CA ASN A 142 4.13 4.74 32.65
C ASN A 142 3.22 3.60 32.13
N HIS A 143 2.20 3.25 32.90
CA HIS A 143 1.26 2.19 32.50
C HIS A 143 0.45 2.58 31.27
N LEU A 144 0.05 3.86 31.18
CA LEU A 144 -0.68 4.39 30.04
C LEU A 144 0.18 4.36 28.76
N PHE A 145 1.45 4.84 28.87
CA PHE A 145 2.39 4.80 27.76
C PHE A 145 2.58 3.38 27.24
N ASP A 146 2.86 2.41 28.12
CA ASP A 146 3.05 1.01 27.76
C ASP A 146 1.83 0.42 27.04
N LYS A 147 0.64 0.71 27.54
CA LYS A 147 -0.62 0.23 26.94
C LYS A 147 -0.82 0.81 25.54
N LEU A 148 -0.59 2.11 25.36
CA LEU A 148 -0.75 2.80 24.07
C LEU A 148 0.33 2.35 23.07
N HIS A 149 1.57 2.21 23.53
CA HIS A 149 2.69 1.71 22.72
C HIS A 149 2.41 0.28 22.21
N LYS A 150 2.03 -0.64 23.09
CA LYS A 150 1.66 -2.01 22.72
C LYS A 150 0.50 -2.04 21.71
N ARG A 151 -0.48 -1.13 21.84
CA ARG A 151 -1.57 -0.97 20.87
C ARG A 151 -1.04 -0.54 19.49
N SER A 152 -0.14 0.42 19.46
CA SER A 152 0.51 0.89 18.22
C SER A 152 1.25 -0.25 17.52
N VAL A 153 2.05 -1.01 18.27
CA VAL A 153 2.80 -2.16 17.75
C VAL A 153 1.85 -3.21 17.16
N ARG A 154 0.74 -3.53 17.85
CA ARG A 154 -0.26 -4.51 17.35
C ARG A 154 -0.93 -4.04 16.07
N ILE A 155 -1.29 -2.75 15.96
CA ILE A 155 -1.90 -2.20 14.74
C ILE A 155 -0.91 -2.25 13.58
N ASN A 156 0.35 -1.88 13.81
CA ASN A 156 1.40 -1.98 12.79
C ASN A 156 1.64 -3.45 12.36
N ALA A 157 1.71 -4.38 13.31
CA ALA A 157 1.90 -5.79 13.02
C ALA A 157 0.72 -6.34 12.19
N LEU A 158 -0.53 -6.01 12.57
CA LEU A 158 -1.71 -6.39 11.80
C LEU A 158 -1.68 -5.80 10.39
N GLY A 159 -1.34 -4.51 10.26
CA GLY A 159 -1.21 -3.85 8.96
C GLY A 159 -0.14 -4.52 8.09
N LEU A 160 1.01 -4.87 8.66
CA LEU A 160 2.06 -5.59 7.94
C LEU A 160 1.60 -6.99 7.50
N LEU A 161 0.94 -7.74 8.38
CA LEU A 161 0.44 -9.08 8.05
C LEU A 161 -0.62 -9.04 6.95
N THR A 162 -1.54 -8.07 6.99
CA THR A 162 -2.56 -7.91 5.94
C THR A 162 -1.94 -7.47 4.61
N ALA A 163 -0.91 -6.61 4.62
CA ALA A 163 -0.19 -6.20 3.42
C ALA A 163 0.63 -7.36 2.82
N ILE A 164 1.29 -8.19 3.66
CA ILE A 164 1.98 -9.43 3.21
C ILE A 164 0.96 -10.41 2.62
N GLY A 165 -0.17 -10.61 3.28
CA GLY A 165 -1.26 -11.45 2.75
C GLY A 165 -1.75 -10.95 1.39
N ALA A 166 -1.89 -9.64 1.21
CA ALA A 166 -2.28 -9.03 -0.05
C ALA A 166 -1.24 -9.27 -1.17
N ILE A 167 0.07 -9.10 -0.90
CA ILE A 167 1.10 -9.32 -1.92
C ILE A 167 1.19 -10.80 -2.34
N VAL A 168 1.06 -11.72 -1.38
CA VAL A 168 1.01 -13.17 -1.66
C VAL A 168 -0.23 -13.50 -2.50
N TYR A 169 -1.40 -13.00 -2.09
CA TYR A 169 -2.66 -13.23 -2.81
C TYR A 169 -2.60 -12.73 -4.25
N VAL A 170 -2.11 -11.51 -4.46
CA VAL A 170 -1.93 -10.93 -5.80
C VAL A 170 -0.91 -11.72 -6.63
N GLY A 171 0.18 -12.18 -6.02
CA GLY A 171 1.21 -12.97 -6.71
C GLY A 171 0.78 -14.39 -7.12
N ILE A 172 -0.22 -14.97 -6.46
CA ILE A 172 -0.77 -16.29 -6.81
C ILE A 172 -1.78 -16.18 -7.98
N GLN A 173 -2.42 -15.03 -8.17
CA GLN A 173 -3.41 -14.81 -9.22
C GLN A 173 -2.80 -14.54 -10.60
N HIS A 174 -1.52 -14.30 -10.69
CA HIS A 174 -0.76 -14.01 -11.91
C HIS A 174 0.43 -14.96 -12.07
#